data_9b1b38c9c83e544363d8cadc257b8c5a
#
_entry.id   9b1b38c9c83e544363d8cadc257b8c5a
#
_cell.length_a   1.000
_cell.length_b   1.000
_cell.length_c   1.000
_cell.angle_alpha   90.00
_cell.angle_beta   90.00
_cell.angle_gamma   90.00
#
_symmetry.space_group_name_H-M   'P 1'
#
loop_
_entity.id
_entity.type
_entity.pdbx_description
1 polymer ?
#
loop_
_entity_poly.entity_id
_entity_poly.type
_entity_poly.pdbx_seq_one_letter_code
_entity_poly.pdbx_strand_id
1 'polypeptide(L)'
;QGYSFSLASWKANNGELFFGGDNGVNYFIPGRTNQTKPKIVLTDLKISDVPVFNNITTSPLKKDLNSTEELTLDYSQNDISLQFAPIHYSRPERNLIAYKLEGFNKDWVYSKLHFASFTNLDPGEYTFRLKAANGDGIWSDKEKVIHIEVLPPYWRTTFAYICYGFLFLGFVFGVDRVQRKRLLTKARNAATIKEAQLRAQLAETENERKSKELEEARQLQLSMLPKVLPQLPHLDIAVYMKTATEVGGDYYDFNVGMDGTLTVVI
;
A
#
# COMPACT_ATOMS: atom_id res chain seq x y z
N GLN A 1 29.74 -40.01 40.78
CA GLN A 1 30.42 -41.08 41.53
C GLN A 1 29.42 -42.20 41.68
N GLY A 2 29.69 -43.35 41.01
CA GLY A 2 28.86 -44.55 41.13
C GLY A 2 29.16 -45.23 42.43
N TYR A 3 28.15 -45.47 43.24
CA TYR A 3 28.30 -46.32 44.47
C TYR A 3 28.22 -47.76 44.03
N SER A 4 29.27 -48.50 44.32
CA SER A 4 29.25 -49.94 44.21
C SER A 4 28.53 -50.53 45.45
N PHE A 5 27.38 -51.17 45.25
CA PHE A 5 26.68 -51.83 46.31
C PHE A 5 27.15 -53.28 46.36
N SER A 6 27.71 -53.73 47.52
CA SER A 6 27.95 -55.13 47.75
C SER A 6 26.59 -55.83 47.97
N LEU A 7 26.59 -57.21 47.82
CA LEU A 7 25.40 -58.04 47.89
C LEU A 7 24.63 -58.03 49.24
N ALA A 8 25.08 -57.22 50.22
CA ALA A 8 24.42 -57.10 51.53
C ALA A 8 23.27 -56.09 51.48
N SER A 9 22.04 -56.54 51.47
CA SER A 9 20.83 -55.76 51.61
C SER A 9 19.93 -56.35 52.70
N TRP A 10 19.27 -55.44 53.45
CA TRP A 10 18.33 -55.84 54.51
C TRP A 10 17.16 -54.85 54.58
N LYS A 11 15.98 -55.38 54.88
CA LYS A 11 14.76 -54.58 55.09
C LYS A 11 14.36 -54.65 56.54
N ALA A 12 14.30 -53.48 57.17
CA ALA A 12 13.86 -53.39 58.56
C ALA A 12 12.30 -53.42 58.66
N ASN A 13 11.80 -53.78 59.88
CA ASN A 13 10.37 -53.86 60.12
C ASN A 13 9.57 -52.53 59.94
N ASN A 14 10.27 -51.39 60.04
CA ASN A 14 9.72 -50.06 59.78
C ASN A 14 9.71 -49.73 58.30
N GLY A 15 10.10 -50.67 57.38
CA GLY A 15 10.13 -50.46 55.92
C GLY A 15 11.42 -49.85 55.38
N GLU A 16 12.39 -49.52 56.21
CA GLU A 16 13.73 -49.06 55.80
C GLU A 16 14.50 -50.14 55.04
N LEU A 17 15.12 -49.75 53.92
CA LEU A 17 16.04 -50.61 53.19
C LEU A 17 17.50 -50.17 53.46
N PHE A 18 18.34 -51.12 53.81
CA PHE A 18 19.76 -50.93 54.05
C PHE A 18 20.58 -51.62 52.96
N PHE A 19 21.58 -50.95 52.47
CA PHE A 19 22.52 -51.48 51.46
C PHE A 19 23.95 -51.26 51.92
N GLY A 20 24.68 -52.34 52.07
CA GLY A 20 26.11 -52.27 52.36
C GLY A 20 26.88 -51.81 51.12
N GLY A 21 27.88 -50.95 51.29
CA GLY A 21 28.82 -50.53 50.28
C GLY A 21 30.23 -50.44 50.84
N ASP A 22 31.22 -50.15 49.98
CA ASP A 22 32.66 -50.12 50.35
C ASP A 22 32.96 -48.99 51.38
N ASN A 23 32.13 -47.98 51.50
CA ASN A 23 32.26 -46.82 52.39
C ASN A 23 31.22 -46.80 53.54
N GLY A 24 30.59 -47.94 53.87
CA GLY A 24 29.61 -48.06 54.94
C GLY A 24 28.23 -48.48 54.46
N VAL A 25 27.20 -48.17 55.23
CA VAL A 25 25.82 -48.57 54.97
C VAL A 25 24.99 -47.41 54.58
N ASN A 26 24.32 -47.51 53.43
CA ASN A 26 23.28 -46.54 52.97
C ASN A 26 21.91 -47.12 53.34
N TYR A 27 21.02 -46.21 53.82
CA TYR A 27 19.64 -46.61 54.08
C TYR A 27 18.67 -45.57 53.55
N PHE A 28 17.48 -46.04 53.18
CA PHE A 28 16.38 -45.19 52.77
C PHE A 28 15.02 -45.86 53.00
N ILE A 29 13.97 -45.06 53.09
CA ILE A 29 12.59 -45.55 53.15
C ILE A 29 12.02 -45.44 51.71
N PRO A 30 11.70 -46.58 51.04
CA PRO A 30 11.11 -46.54 49.71
C PRO A 30 9.77 -45.83 49.72
N GLY A 31 9.49 -45.08 48.65
CA GLY A 31 8.21 -44.39 48.49
C GLY A 31 8.04 -43.10 49.31
N ARG A 32 9.05 -42.68 50.10
CA ARG A 32 9.02 -41.41 50.77
C ARG A 32 9.30 -40.28 49.78
N THR A 33 8.22 -39.74 49.17
CA THR A 33 8.29 -38.61 48.23
C THR A 33 8.28 -37.28 49.01
N ASN A 34 9.03 -36.30 48.52
CA ASN A 34 8.97 -34.96 49.10
C ASN A 34 7.65 -34.28 48.67
N GLN A 35 6.73 -34.11 49.60
CA GLN A 35 5.40 -33.52 49.39
C GLN A 35 5.46 -31.98 49.36
N THR A 36 6.62 -31.37 49.58
CA THR A 36 6.78 -29.90 49.54
C THR A 36 6.62 -29.39 48.13
N LYS A 37 5.62 -28.55 47.93
CA LYS A 37 5.30 -27.98 46.65
C LYS A 37 6.25 -26.79 46.36
N PRO A 38 6.82 -26.68 45.15
CA PRO A 38 7.67 -25.57 44.79
C PRO A 38 6.86 -24.29 44.66
N LYS A 39 7.46 -23.16 45.02
CA LYS A 39 6.99 -21.82 44.61
C LYS A 39 7.71 -21.43 43.31
N ILE A 40 7.05 -20.69 42.47
CA ILE A 40 7.66 -20.20 41.24
C ILE A 40 7.71 -18.69 41.26
N VAL A 41 8.82 -18.13 40.85
CA VAL A 41 9.03 -16.67 40.75
C VAL A 41 9.56 -16.34 39.35
N LEU A 42 9.15 -15.19 38.86
CA LEU A 42 9.73 -14.57 37.68
C LEU A 42 10.96 -13.77 38.11
N THR A 43 12.09 -14.01 37.46
CA THR A 43 13.37 -13.40 37.81
C THR A 43 13.73 -12.25 36.87
N ASP A 44 13.35 -12.33 35.61
CA ASP A 44 13.66 -11.32 34.62
C ASP A 44 12.62 -11.32 33.47
N LEU A 45 12.43 -10.14 32.87
CA LEU A 45 11.71 -9.95 31.62
C LEU A 45 12.64 -9.22 30.65
N LYS A 46 12.82 -9.77 29.46
CA LYS A 46 13.53 -9.11 28.37
C LYS A 46 12.61 -8.88 27.20
N ILE A 47 12.79 -7.75 26.55
CA ILE A 47 12.14 -7.39 25.30
C ILE A 47 13.23 -7.15 24.27
N SER A 48 13.22 -7.89 23.17
CA SER A 48 14.29 -7.86 22.15
C SER A 48 15.68 -8.04 22.77
N ASP A 49 15.82 -9.02 23.70
CA ASP A 49 17.02 -9.32 24.49
C ASP A 49 17.49 -8.21 25.47
N VAL A 50 16.76 -7.10 25.59
CA VAL A 50 17.05 -6.02 26.53
C VAL A 50 16.27 -6.24 27.82
N PRO A 51 16.91 -6.26 29.00
CA PRO A 51 16.23 -6.38 30.29
C PRO A 51 15.31 -5.20 30.56
N VAL A 52 14.11 -5.47 31.07
CA VAL A 52 13.08 -4.49 31.37
C VAL A 52 12.99 -4.26 32.87
N PHE A 53 13.13 -3.00 33.30
CA PHE A 53 13.06 -2.61 34.70
C PHE A 53 11.85 -1.72 34.96
N ASN A 54 11.26 -1.84 36.15
CA ASN A 54 10.07 -1.08 36.56
C ASN A 54 10.33 0.38 36.97
N ASN A 55 11.59 0.80 37.01
CA ASN A 55 12.02 2.14 37.42
C ASN A 55 12.13 3.15 36.26
N ILE A 56 11.79 2.76 35.04
CA ILE A 56 11.86 3.60 33.86
C ILE A 56 10.45 4.02 33.44
N THR A 57 10.21 5.30 33.25
CA THR A 57 8.88 5.85 32.91
C THR A 57 8.27 5.28 31.63
N THR A 58 9.12 4.88 30.68
CA THR A 58 8.71 4.27 29.40
C THR A 58 8.63 2.74 29.44
N SER A 59 8.89 2.14 30.62
CA SER A 59 8.83 0.68 30.77
C SER A 59 7.41 0.17 30.71
N PRO A 60 7.15 -0.96 30.01
CA PRO A 60 5.86 -1.64 30.07
C PRO A 60 5.57 -2.22 31.47
N LEU A 61 6.62 -2.42 32.30
CA LEU A 61 6.47 -2.85 33.70
C LEU A 61 6.15 -1.67 34.62
N LYS A 62 4.92 -1.58 35.06
CA LYS A 62 4.48 -0.55 36.02
C LYS A 62 4.69 -0.94 37.48
N LYS A 63 4.87 -2.23 37.76
CA LYS A 63 5.06 -2.82 39.08
C LYS A 63 6.19 -3.83 39.03
N ASP A 64 6.55 -4.38 40.22
CA ASP A 64 7.45 -5.53 40.27
C ASP A 64 6.93 -6.68 39.41
N LEU A 65 7.83 -7.39 38.72
CA LEU A 65 7.49 -8.46 37.77
C LEU A 65 6.62 -9.57 38.40
N ASN A 66 6.90 -9.91 39.66
CA ASN A 66 6.12 -10.92 40.36
C ASN A 66 4.72 -10.43 40.81
N SER A 67 4.50 -9.12 40.88
CA SER A 67 3.23 -8.49 41.20
C SER A 67 2.45 -8.04 39.96
N THR A 68 3.06 -8.22 38.78
CA THR A 68 2.46 -7.88 37.49
C THR A 68 1.50 -8.99 37.04
N GLU A 69 0.27 -8.62 36.78
CA GLU A 69 -0.77 -9.50 36.23
C GLU A 69 -1.09 -9.15 34.77
N GLU A 70 -0.84 -7.91 34.38
CA GLU A 70 -1.10 -7.41 33.03
C GLU A 70 0.15 -6.70 32.48
N LEU A 71 0.50 -7.02 31.23
CA LEU A 71 1.64 -6.45 30.52
C LEU A 71 1.16 -6.00 29.13
N THR A 72 1.19 -4.70 28.88
CA THR A 72 0.87 -4.11 27.58
C THR A 72 2.17 -3.79 26.84
N LEU A 73 2.31 -4.33 25.65
CA LEU A 73 3.47 -4.19 24.77
C LEU A 73 3.09 -3.39 23.52
N ASP A 74 3.99 -2.57 23.04
CA ASP A 74 3.85 -1.92 21.72
C ASP A 74 4.13 -2.97 20.62
N TYR A 75 3.63 -2.72 19.42
CA TYR A 75 3.85 -3.60 18.25
C TYR A 75 5.34 -3.86 17.95
N SER A 76 6.23 -2.95 18.35
CA SER A 76 7.68 -3.10 18.20
C SER A 76 8.33 -3.94 19.32
N GLN A 77 7.58 -4.30 20.36
CA GLN A 77 8.01 -5.05 21.53
C GLN A 77 7.51 -6.50 21.49
N ASN A 78 7.45 -7.07 20.32
CA ASN A 78 6.84 -8.37 20.05
C ASN A 78 7.76 -9.59 20.26
N ASP A 79 9.01 -9.35 20.66
CA ASP A 79 9.97 -10.40 21.04
C ASP A 79 10.19 -10.33 22.56
N ILE A 80 9.68 -11.31 23.29
CA ILE A 80 9.75 -11.36 24.75
C ILE A 80 10.45 -12.63 25.25
N SER A 81 11.22 -12.50 26.32
CA SER A 81 11.78 -13.61 27.04
C SER A 81 11.54 -13.45 28.54
N LEU A 82 10.90 -14.42 29.14
CA LEU A 82 10.63 -14.48 30.57
C LEU A 82 11.57 -15.47 31.22
N GLN A 83 12.33 -15.00 32.22
CA GLN A 83 13.13 -15.88 33.06
C GLN A 83 12.39 -16.16 34.38
N PHE A 84 12.54 -17.36 34.88
CA PHE A 84 11.83 -17.83 36.06
C PHE A 84 12.66 -18.86 36.82
N ALA A 85 12.38 -18.98 38.12
CA ALA A 85 13.04 -19.95 38.98
C ALA A 85 12.03 -20.67 39.86
N PRO A 86 12.06 -22.03 39.87
CA PRO A 86 11.32 -22.80 40.88
C PRO A 86 12.08 -22.73 42.21
N ILE A 87 11.43 -22.24 43.27
CA ILE A 87 12.02 -22.20 44.61
C ILE A 87 11.69 -23.49 45.35
N HIS A 88 12.58 -24.46 45.15
CA HIS A 88 12.58 -25.73 45.86
C HIS A 88 14.01 -26.29 45.93
N TYR A 89 14.58 -26.34 47.11
CA TYR A 89 16.02 -26.58 47.33
C TYR A 89 16.40 -28.06 47.48
N SER A 90 15.39 -28.95 47.60
CA SER A 90 15.66 -30.41 47.65
C SER A 90 15.79 -30.93 46.23
N ARG A 91 16.99 -31.22 45.79
CA ARG A 91 17.32 -31.70 44.44
C ARG A 91 16.87 -30.73 43.33
N PRO A 92 17.37 -29.50 43.33
CA PRO A 92 16.93 -28.44 42.40
C PRO A 92 17.14 -28.83 40.94
N GLU A 93 18.11 -29.67 40.63
CA GLU A 93 18.40 -30.21 39.28
C GLU A 93 17.30 -31.13 38.72
N ARG A 94 16.37 -31.61 39.57
CA ARG A 94 15.24 -32.47 39.19
C ARG A 94 13.92 -31.69 39.08
N ASN A 95 13.91 -30.42 39.45
CA ASN A 95 12.72 -29.63 39.31
C ASN A 95 12.30 -29.54 37.84
N LEU A 96 11.00 -29.61 37.59
CA LEU A 96 10.41 -29.47 36.26
C LEU A 96 9.63 -28.19 36.20
N ILE A 97 9.62 -27.59 35.04
CA ILE A 97 8.86 -26.39 34.75
C ILE A 97 7.94 -26.68 33.57
N ALA A 98 6.72 -26.22 33.68
CA ALA A 98 5.79 -26.20 32.55
C ALA A 98 5.26 -24.80 32.35
N TYR A 99 5.31 -24.35 31.11
CA TYR A 99 4.77 -23.05 30.70
C TYR A 99 3.91 -23.18 29.45
N LYS A 100 3.01 -22.24 29.29
CA LYS A 100 2.17 -22.11 28.12
C LYS A 100 1.87 -20.63 27.87
N LEU A 101 1.94 -20.21 26.62
CA LEU A 101 1.42 -18.93 26.17
C LEU A 101 0.14 -19.20 25.37
N GLU A 102 -1.02 -19.03 26.00
CA GLU A 102 -2.32 -19.16 25.33
C GLU A 102 -2.44 -18.10 24.25
N GLY A 103 -2.91 -18.48 23.08
CA GLY A 103 -2.86 -17.67 21.86
C GLY A 103 -1.66 -17.96 20.96
N PHE A 104 -0.58 -18.57 21.51
CA PHE A 104 0.64 -18.93 20.77
C PHE A 104 0.92 -20.43 20.79
N ASN A 105 0.96 -21.04 21.99
CA ASN A 105 1.15 -22.48 22.16
C ASN A 105 -0.18 -23.21 22.29
N LYS A 106 -0.32 -24.37 21.61
CA LYS A 106 -1.49 -25.26 21.79
C LYS A 106 -1.43 -26.01 23.12
N ASP A 107 -0.25 -26.52 23.47
CA ASP A 107 -0.03 -27.38 24.62
C ASP A 107 1.00 -26.81 25.58
N TRP A 108 1.07 -27.41 26.79
CA TRP A 108 2.09 -27.12 27.77
C TRP A 108 3.46 -27.52 27.30
N VAL A 109 4.43 -26.63 27.41
CA VAL A 109 5.85 -26.90 27.16
C VAL A 109 6.51 -27.28 28.47
N TYR A 110 7.03 -28.51 28.56
CA TYR A 110 7.76 -29.00 29.70
C TYR A 110 9.25 -28.79 29.46
N SER A 111 9.91 -28.11 30.37
CA SER A 111 11.31 -27.73 30.21
C SER A 111 12.08 -27.84 31.53
N LYS A 112 13.38 -28.06 31.43
CA LYS A 112 14.34 -27.86 32.51
C LYS A 112 15.04 -26.48 32.40
N LEU A 113 14.83 -25.76 31.29
CA LEU A 113 15.37 -24.44 31.12
C LEU A 113 14.55 -23.43 31.94
N HIS A 114 15.24 -22.50 32.54
CA HIS A 114 14.65 -21.49 33.41
C HIS A 114 14.23 -20.23 32.67
N PHE A 115 13.91 -20.35 31.38
CA PHE A 115 13.37 -19.25 30.58
C PHE A 115 12.43 -19.76 29.49
N ALA A 116 11.53 -18.88 29.02
CA ALA A 116 10.69 -19.07 27.86
C ALA A 116 10.85 -17.84 26.97
N SER A 117 11.08 -18.05 25.68
CA SER A 117 11.20 -17.00 24.69
C SER A 117 10.12 -17.17 23.63
N PHE A 118 9.50 -16.04 23.27
CA PHE A 118 8.47 -15.94 22.27
C PHE A 118 8.85 -14.81 21.33
N THR A 119 8.96 -15.12 20.05
CA THR A 119 9.40 -14.17 19.03
C THR A 119 8.30 -13.89 18.04
N ASN A 120 8.25 -12.66 17.54
CA ASN A 120 7.32 -12.22 16.53
C ASN A 120 5.86 -12.48 16.92
N LEU A 121 5.47 -12.04 18.12
CA LEU A 121 4.09 -12.10 18.56
C LEU A 121 3.23 -11.14 17.70
N ASP A 122 2.17 -11.68 17.13
CA ASP A 122 1.18 -10.86 16.42
C ASP A 122 0.42 -9.96 17.41
N PRO A 123 -0.11 -8.80 16.95
CA PRO A 123 -1.02 -8.00 17.76
C PRO A 123 -2.21 -8.81 18.23
N GLY A 124 -2.46 -8.79 19.56
CA GLY A 124 -3.52 -9.58 20.18
C GLY A 124 -3.31 -9.79 21.67
N GLU A 125 -4.19 -10.58 22.24
CA GLU A 125 -4.19 -10.92 23.67
C GLU A 125 -3.63 -12.32 23.87
N TYR A 126 -2.73 -12.46 24.85
CA TYR A 126 -2.08 -13.69 25.21
C TYR A 126 -2.16 -13.88 26.73
N THR A 127 -2.18 -15.14 27.19
CA THR A 127 -2.09 -15.44 28.62
C THR A 127 -0.91 -16.37 28.86
N PHE A 128 0.13 -15.84 29.50
CA PHE A 128 1.26 -16.64 29.94
C PHE A 128 0.95 -17.34 31.24
N ARG A 129 1.06 -18.67 31.25
CA ARG A 129 0.87 -19.54 32.42
C ARG A 129 2.14 -20.28 32.70
N LEU A 130 2.48 -20.35 33.97
CA LEU A 130 3.73 -20.96 34.43
C LEU A 130 3.49 -21.73 35.72
N LYS A 131 3.94 -23.00 35.79
CA LYS A 131 3.90 -23.85 36.94
C LYS A 131 5.19 -24.66 37.08
N ALA A 132 5.49 -25.13 38.29
CA ALA A 132 6.66 -25.94 38.56
C ALA A 132 6.33 -27.20 39.36
N ALA A 133 7.13 -28.24 39.17
CA ALA A 133 7.09 -29.45 39.98
C ALA A 133 8.44 -29.65 40.67
N ASN A 134 8.41 -30.26 41.87
CA ASN A 134 9.62 -30.67 42.53
C ASN A 134 10.21 -31.93 41.86
N GLY A 135 11.40 -32.37 42.30
CA GLY A 135 12.09 -33.54 41.75
C GLY A 135 11.34 -34.88 41.91
N ASP A 136 10.30 -34.92 42.71
CA ASP A 136 9.43 -36.08 42.92
C ASP A 136 8.08 -35.97 42.17
N GLY A 137 7.91 -34.94 41.30
CA GLY A 137 6.75 -34.78 40.44
C GLY A 137 5.54 -34.05 41.08
N ILE A 138 5.71 -33.45 42.25
CA ILE A 138 4.64 -32.72 42.94
C ILE A 138 4.59 -31.28 42.42
N TRP A 139 3.49 -30.92 41.81
CA TRP A 139 3.26 -29.60 41.18
C TRP A 139 2.90 -28.50 42.20
N SER A 140 3.23 -27.27 41.85
CA SER A 140 2.82 -26.08 42.60
C SER A 140 1.31 -25.93 42.67
N ASP A 141 0.80 -25.39 43.81
CA ASP A 141 -0.64 -25.19 44.01
C ASP A 141 -1.22 -24.11 43.08
N LYS A 142 -0.43 -23.09 42.83
CA LYS A 142 -0.87 -21.93 42.03
C LYS A 142 0.03 -21.81 40.79
N GLU A 143 -0.60 -21.50 39.70
CA GLU A 143 0.08 -21.06 38.48
C GLU A 143 0.42 -19.58 38.61
N LYS A 144 1.54 -19.16 38.07
CA LYS A 144 1.79 -17.74 37.80
C LYS A 144 1.16 -17.43 36.47
N VAL A 145 0.26 -16.41 36.45
CA VAL A 145 -0.46 -16.00 35.26
C VAL A 145 -0.12 -14.53 34.97
N ILE A 146 0.13 -14.20 33.71
CA ILE A 146 0.32 -12.83 33.20
C ILE A 146 -0.49 -12.72 31.92
N HIS A 147 -1.36 -11.71 31.86
CA HIS A 147 -2.04 -11.32 30.64
C HIS A 147 -1.15 -10.36 29.85
N ILE A 148 -0.87 -10.71 28.61
CA ILE A 148 0.02 -9.95 27.72
C ILE A 148 -0.81 -9.45 26.54
N GLU A 149 -0.89 -8.15 26.38
CA GLU A 149 -1.54 -7.49 25.25
C GLU A 149 -0.47 -6.88 24.35
N VAL A 150 -0.43 -7.28 23.07
CA VAL A 150 0.41 -6.68 22.04
C VAL A 150 -0.45 -5.75 21.21
N LEU A 151 -0.19 -4.45 21.28
CA LEU A 151 -0.95 -3.43 20.57
C LEU A 151 -0.70 -3.49 19.06
N PRO A 152 -1.72 -3.28 18.23
CA PRO A 152 -1.54 -3.19 16.79
C PRO A 152 -0.78 -1.91 16.41
N PRO A 153 0.03 -1.95 15.32
CA PRO A 153 0.66 -0.75 14.81
C PRO A 153 -0.38 0.28 14.36
N TYR A 154 -0.05 1.59 14.48
CA TYR A 154 -0.97 2.70 14.21
C TYR A 154 -1.61 2.64 12.81
N TRP A 155 -0.90 2.08 11.80
CA TRP A 155 -1.43 1.92 10.44
C TRP A 155 -2.41 0.75 10.27
N ARG A 156 -2.56 -0.14 11.27
CA ARG A 156 -3.54 -1.24 11.31
C ARG A 156 -4.71 -0.96 12.27
N THR A 157 -4.82 0.26 12.79
CA THR A 157 -5.94 0.64 13.65
C THR A 157 -7.20 0.91 12.81
N THR A 158 -8.37 0.76 13.44
CA THR A 158 -9.67 1.08 12.81
C THR A 158 -9.69 2.51 12.26
N PHE A 159 -9.07 3.45 12.99
CA PHE A 159 -8.95 4.84 12.55
C PHE A 159 -8.14 4.98 11.25
N ALA A 160 -7.01 4.26 11.13
CA ALA A 160 -6.19 4.27 9.91
C ALA A 160 -6.98 3.75 8.70
N TYR A 161 -7.75 2.67 8.85
CA TYR A 161 -8.59 2.15 7.77
C TYR A 161 -9.69 3.13 7.35
N ILE A 162 -10.28 3.87 8.27
CA ILE A 162 -11.24 4.95 7.95
C ILE A 162 -10.54 6.04 7.13
N CYS A 163 -9.35 6.48 7.55
CA CYS A 163 -8.55 7.46 6.80
C CYS A 163 -8.20 6.97 5.39
N TYR A 164 -7.81 5.70 5.24
CA TYR A 164 -7.54 5.11 3.92
C TYR A 164 -8.79 5.09 3.04
N GLY A 165 -9.97 4.81 3.61
CA GLY A 165 -11.25 4.88 2.92
C GLY A 165 -11.53 6.28 2.37
N PHE A 166 -11.35 7.33 3.18
CA PHE A 166 -11.52 8.71 2.74
C PHE A 166 -10.50 9.12 1.67
N LEU A 167 -9.24 8.73 1.80
CA LEU A 167 -8.22 8.98 0.80
C LEU A 167 -8.56 8.31 -0.54
N PHE A 168 -9.03 7.07 -0.49
CA PHE A 168 -9.45 6.35 -1.70
C PHE A 168 -10.64 7.03 -2.38
N LEU A 169 -11.68 7.42 -1.63
CA LEU A 169 -12.83 8.15 -2.17
C LEU A 169 -12.42 9.50 -2.76
N GLY A 170 -11.54 10.24 -2.09
CA GLY A 170 -10.97 11.49 -2.59
C GLY A 170 -10.19 11.30 -3.89
N PHE A 171 -9.42 10.23 -3.99
CA PHE A 171 -8.69 9.87 -5.19
C PHE A 171 -9.63 9.57 -6.36
N VAL A 172 -10.65 8.73 -6.15
CA VAL A 172 -11.66 8.39 -7.17
C VAL A 172 -12.38 9.66 -7.66
N PHE A 173 -12.80 10.52 -6.72
CA PHE A 173 -13.43 11.80 -7.06
C PHE A 173 -12.50 12.72 -7.86
N GLY A 174 -11.23 12.79 -7.48
CA GLY A 174 -10.21 13.56 -8.19
C GLY A 174 -10.01 13.08 -9.64
N VAL A 175 -9.91 11.75 -9.83
CA VAL A 175 -9.78 11.13 -11.15
C VAL A 175 -11.01 11.43 -12.01
N ASP A 176 -12.23 11.24 -11.47
CA ASP A 176 -13.48 11.54 -12.18
C ASP A 176 -13.53 13.02 -12.61
N ARG A 177 -13.18 13.93 -11.70
CA ARG A 177 -13.15 15.38 -12.01
C ARG A 177 -12.16 15.72 -13.11
N VAL A 178 -10.97 15.12 -13.12
CA VAL A 178 -9.96 15.32 -14.16
C VAL A 178 -10.43 14.75 -15.49
N GLN A 179 -11.02 13.56 -15.50
CA GLN A 179 -11.58 12.95 -16.72
C GLN A 179 -12.69 13.79 -17.33
N ARG A 180 -13.65 14.26 -16.52
CA ARG A 180 -14.73 15.14 -16.98
C ARG A 180 -14.19 16.45 -17.57
N LYS A 181 -13.21 17.07 -16.94
CA LYS A 181 -12.56 18.27 -17.51
C LYS A 181 -11.92 17.97 -18.86
N ARG A 182 -11.18 16.86 -19.00
CA ARG A 182 -10.55 16.46 -20.27
C ARG A 182 -11.57 16.19 -21.36
N LEU A 183 -12.68 15.52 -21.05
CA LEU A 183 -13.76 15.28 -22.01
C LEU A 183 -14.43 16.58 -22.48
N LEU A 184 -14.73 17.48 -21.56
CA LEU A 184 -15.29 18.80 -21.89
C LEU A 184 -14.36 19.63 -22.76
N THR A 185 -13.06 19.65 -22.47
CA THR A 185 -12.06 20.35 -23.28
C THR A 185 -11.97 19.75 -24.68
N LYS A 186 -11.92 18.41 -24.80
CA LYS A 186 -11.93 17.75 -26.11
C LYS A 186 -13.18 18.06 -26.91
N ALA A 187 -14.36 18.04 -26.29
CA ALA A 187 -15.61 18.38 -26.94
C ALA A 187 -15.64 19.84 -27.44
N ARG A 188 -15.16 20.77 -26.62
CA ARG A 188 -15.06 22.21 -27.02
C ARG A 188 -14.10 22.39 -28.19
N ASN A 189 -12.92 21.79 -28.14
CA ASN A 189 -11.93 21.87 -29.21
C ASN A 189 -12.48 21.25 -30.52
N ALA A 190 -13.17 20.12 -30.45
CA ALA A 190 -13.81 19.51 -31.61
C ALA A 190 -14.90 20.41 -32.21
N ALA A 191 -15.69 21.09 -31.39
CA ALA A 191 -16.71 22.03 -31.84
C ALA A 191 -16.08 23.25 -32.54
N THR A 192 -15.03 23.85 -31.98
CA THR A 192 -14.32 24.99 -32.59
C THR A 192 -13.65 24.62 -33.91
N ILE A 193 -13.04 23.42 -34.01
CA ILE A 193 -12.47 22.96 -35.28
C ILE A 193 -13.55 22.77 -36.34
N LYS A 194 -14.67 22.18 -35.99
CA LYS A 194 -15.80 21.97 -36.90
C LYS A 194 -16.38 23.30 -37.39
N GLU A 195 -16.52 24.31 -36.50
CA GLU A 195 -16.97 25.63 -36.85
C GLU A 195 -15.99 26.35 -37.80
N ALA A 196 -14.69 26.25 -37.54
CA ALA A 196 -13.67 26.80 -38.40
C ALA A 196 -13.68 26.14 -39.80
N GLN A 197 -13.83 24.82 -39.87
CA GLN A 197 -13.96 24.09 -41.15
C GLN A 197 -15.19 24.54 -41.96
N LEU A 198 -16.35 24.69 -41.29
CA LEU A 198 -17.57 25.15 -41.94
C LEU A 198 -17.42 26.58 -42.48
N ARG A 199 -16.80 27.49 -41.70
CA ARG A 199 -16.52 28.84 -42.15
C ARG A 199 -15.58 28.88 -43.37
N ALA A 200 -14.54 28.01 -43.37
CA ALA A 200 -13.63 27.90 -44.51
C ALA A 200 -14.35 27.39 -45.78
N GLN A 201 -15.20 26.39 -45.66
CA GLN A 201 -16.01 25.88 -46.79
C GLN A 201 -16.97 26.95 -47.35
N LEU A 202 -17.65 27.72 -46.45
CA LEU A 202 -18.53 28.80 -46.89
C LEU A 202 -17.76 29.88 -47.61
N ALA A 203 -16.57 30.29 -47.13
CA ALA A 203 -15.73 31.27 -47.80
C ALA A 203 -15.24 30.78 -49.17
N GLU A 204 -14.88 29.50 -49.28
CA GLU A 204 -14.45 28.88 -50.54
C GLU A 204 -15.57 28.88 -51.58
N THR A 205 -16.78 28.42 -51.20
CA THR A 205 -17.95 28.43 -52.09
C THR A 205 -18.35 29.83 -52.50
N GLU A 206 -18.26 30.82 -51.61
CA GLU A 206 -18.52 32.24 -51.94
C GLU A 206 -17.48 32.78 -52.93
N ASN A 207 -16.20 32.46 -52.75
CA ASN A 207 -15.14 32.84 -53.69
C ASN A 207 -15.34 32.19 -55.06
N GLU A 208 -15.67 30.90 -55.13
CA GLU A 208 -16.00 30.23 -56.43
C GLU A 208 -17.18 30.86 -57.12
N ARG A 209 -18.23 31.24 -56.36
CA ARG A 209 -19.38 31.93 -56.95
C ARG A 209 -19.00 33.30 -57.53
N LYS A 210 -18.24 34.12 -56.75
CA LYS A 210 -17.76 35.42 -57.19
C LYS A 210 -16.86 35.29 -58.43
N SER A 211 -15.98 34.30 -58.47
CA SER A 211 -15.13 34.07 -59.64
C SER A 211 -15.93 33.72 -60.91
N LYS A 212 -17.00 32.89 -60.76
CA LYS A 212 -17.90 32.60 -61.87
C LYS A 212 -18.68 33.81 -62.34
N GLU A 213 -19.25 34.59 -61.45
CA GLU A 213 -19.95 35.85 -61.73
C GLU A 213 -19.05 36.82 -62.49
N LEU A 214 -17.78 36.99 -62.06
CA LEU A 214 -16.80 37.83 -62.73
C LEU A 214 -16.42 37.30 -64.12
N GLU A 215 -16.24 36.00 -64.31
CA GLU A 215 -15.93 35.39 -65.59
C GLU A 215 -17.13 35.54 -66.55
N GLU A 216 -18.37 35.31 -66.09
CA GLU A 216 -19.55 35.57 -66.90
C GLU A 216 -19.68 37.01 -67.32
N ALA A 217 -19.45 37.98 -66.42
CA ALA A 217 -19.41 39.39 -66.72
C ALA A 217 -18.34 39.73 -67.74
N ARG A 218 -17.18 39.17 -67.64
CA ARG A 218 -16.09 39.30 -68.62
C ARG A 218 -16.46 38.72 -69.97
N GLN A 219 -17.07 37.57 -70.06
CA GLN A 219 -17.56 36.99 -71.31
C GLN A 219 -18.63 37.92 -72.00
N LEU A 220 -19.55 38.45 -71.20
CA LEU A 220 -20.50 39.42 -71.71
C LEU A 220 -19.84 40.63 -72.27
N GLN A 221 -18.89 41.24 -71.60
CA GLN A 221 -18.18 42.45 -72.05
C GLN A 221 -17.41 42.16 -73.36
N LEU A 222 -16.68 41.06 -73.45
CA LEU A 222 -16.01 40.62 -74.68
C LEU A 222 -16.99 40.37 -75.85
N SER A 223 -18.18 39.92 -75.56
CA SER A 223 -19.22 39.71 -76.58
C SER A 223 -19.77 40.97 -77.17
N MET A 224 -19.72 42.10 -76.44
CA MET A 224 -20.19 43.39 -76.88
C MET A 224 -19.20 44.09 -77.78
N LEU A 225 -17.94 43.68 -77.79
CA LEU A 225 -16.95 44.32 -78.64
C LEU A 225 -17.19 43.97 -80.13
N PRO A 226 -16.87 44.88 -81.07
CA PRO A 226 -17.05 44.67 -82.49
C PRO A 226 -16.22 43.50 -82.98
N LYS A 227 -16.89 42.41 -83.52
CA LYS A 227 -16.24 41.26 -84.01
C LYS A 227 -15.62 41.39 -85.38
N VAL A 228 -16.05 42.42 -86.14
CA VAL A 228 -15.60 42.72 -87.47
C VAL A 228 -15.06 44.15 -87.53
N LEU A 229 -13.80 44.26 -87.88
CA LEU A 229 -13.19 45.59 -88.08
C LEU A 229 -13.57 46.19 -89.42
N PRO A 230 -13.86 47.49 -89.47
CA PRO A 230 -14.19 48.13 -90.75
C PRO A 230 -12.97 48.04 -91.70
N GLN A 231 -13.27 47.68 -92.96
CA GLN A 231 -12.29 47.67 -94.01
C GLN A 231 -12.37 48.97 -94.82
N LEU A 232 -11.36 49.80 -94.72
CA LEU A 232 -11.30 51.07 -95.42
C LEU A 232 -10.16 51.05 -96.45
N PRO A 233 -10.33 51.55 -97.71
CA PRO A 233 -9.31 51.41 -98.74
C PRO A 233 -7.94 52.04 -98.44
N HIS A 234 -7.92 52.96 -97.48
CA HIS A 234 -6.73 53.74 -97.12
C HIS A 234 -6.28 53.58 -95.69
N LEU A 235 -6.90 52.70 -94.90
CA LEU A 235 -6.60 52.54 -93.49
C LEU A 235 -6.66 51.10 -93.07
N ASP A 236 -5.58 50.56 -92.46
CA ASP A 236 -5.50 49.25 -91.87
C ASP A 236 -5.72 49.40 -90.37
N ILE A 237 -6.70 48.72 -89.81
CA ILE A 237 -7.08 48.85 -88.40
C ILE A 237 -6.71 47.56 -87.69
N ALA A 238 -5.88 47.67 -86.67
CA ALA A 238 -5.59 46.60 -85.68
C ALA A 238 -6.02 47.04 -84.32
N VAL A 239 -6.72 46.17 -83.62
CA VAL A 239 -7.16 46.41 -82.24
C VAL A 239 -6.61 45.41 -81.34
N TYR A 240 -6.04 45.83 -80.20
CA TYR A 240 -5.61 44.99 -79.14
C TYR A 240 -6.23 45.43 -77.80
N MET A 241 -6.93 44.53 -77.17
CA MET A 241 -7.47 44.76 -75.84
C MET A 241 -7.00 43.62 -74.86
N LYS A 242 -6.38 44.03 -73.81
CA LYS A 242 -6.01 43.17 -72.73
C LYS A 242 -6.72 43.62 -71.45
N THR A 243 -7.74 42.91 -71.07
CA THR A 243 -8.39 43.17 -69.78
C THR A 243 -7.44 42.88 -68.64
N ALA A 244 -7.49 43.71 -67.61
CA ALA A 244 -6.85 43.35 -66.32
C ALA A 244 -7.45 42.07 -65.73
N THR A 245 -7.05 41.66 -64.59
CA THR A 245 -7.49 40.40 -63.94
C THR A 245 -9.00 40.31 -63.66
N GLU A 246 -9.68 41.43 -63.68
CA GLU A 246 -11.12 41.52 -63.48
C GLU A 246 -11.82 42.21 -64.67
N VAL A 247 -13.06 42.44 -64.63
CA VAL A 247 -13.84 43.14 -65.66
C VAL A 247 -13.27 44.53 -65.84
N GLY A 248 -12.80 44.89 -67.04
CA GLY A 248 -12.25 46.23 -67.35
C GLY A 248 -13.37 47.23 -67.66
N GLY A 249 -13.13 48.52 -67.41
CA GLY A 249 -14.05 49.56 -67.81
C GLY A 249 -13.87 49.97 -69.27
N ASP A 250 -12.86 49.47 -69.97
CA ASP A 250 -12.52 49.87 -71.30
C ASP A 250 -13.45 49.21 -72.31
N TYR A 251 -13.85 50.01 -73.29
CA TYR A 251 -14.75 49.63 -74.36
C TYR A 251 -14.27 50.32 -75.63
N TYR A 252 -14.38 49.66 -76.78
CA TYR A 252 -14.13 50.32 -78.07
C TYR A 252 -15.23 49.96 -79.05
N ASP A 253 -15.59 50.99 -79.91
CA ASP A 253 -16.54 50.79 -80.99
C ASP A 253 -16.10 51.57 -82.20
N PHE A 254 -16.61 51.23 -83.39
CA PHE A 254 -16.29 51.84 -84.67
C PHE A 254 -17.56 52.24 -85.39
N ASN A 255 -17.60 53.49 -85.86
CA ASN A 255 -18.68 53.90 -86.75
C ASN A 255 -18.05 54.51 -88.04
N VAL A 256 -18.52 54.05 -89.21
CA VAL A 256 -18.10 54.56 -90.50
C VAL A 256 -19.19 55.39 -91.08
N GLY A 257 -18.96 56.72 -91.24
CA GLY A 257 -19.91 57.66 -91.88
C GLY A 257 -20.08 57.41 -93.36
N MET A 258 -21.16 57.87 -93.95
CA MET A 258 -21.43 57.82 -95.42
C MET A 258 -20.36 58.58 -96.24
N ASP A 259 -19.67 59.47 -95.65
CA ASP A 259 -18.57 60.29 -96.22
C ASP A 259 -17.23 59.66 -96.13
N GLY A 260 -17.15 58.40 -95.57
CA GLY A 260 -15.91 57.69 -95.38
C GLY A 260 -15.14 58.04 -94.07
N THR A 261 -15.74 58.86 -93.25
CA THR A 261 -15.11 59.21 -91.96
C THR A 261 -15.21 58.06 -90.97
N LEU A 262 -14.15 57.70 -90.29
CA LEU A 262 -14.09 56.70 -89.24
C LEU A 262 -14.14 57.40 -87.85
N THR A 263 -15.11 57.09 -87.08
CA THR A 263 -15.18 57.50 -85.67
C THR A 263 -14.85 56.32 -84.82
N VAL A 264 -13.89 56.45 -83.91
CA VAL A 264 -13.46 55.42 -82.94
C VAL A 264 -13.87 55.95 -81.57
N VAL A 265 -14.55 55.12 -80.81
CA VAL A 265 -14.92 55.38 -79.43
C VAL A 265 -14.06 54.43 -78.55
N ILE A 266 -13.38 54.98 -77.57
CA ILE A 266 -12.55 54.20 -76.62
C ILE A 266 -13.00 54.59 -75.22
#